data_21163b6d2a5d1c02a12420cd14ac0c9f
#
_entry.id   21163b6d2a5d1c02a12420cd14ac0c9f
#
_cell.length_a   1.000
_cell.length_b   1.000
_cell.length_c   1.000
_cell.angle_alpha   90.00
_cell.angle_beta   90.00
_cell.angle_gamma   90.00
#
_symmetry.space_group_name_H-M   'P 1'
#
loop_
_entity.id
_entity.type
_entity.pdbx_description
1 polymer ?
#
loop_
_entity_poly.entity_id
_entity_poly.type
_entity_poly.pdbx_seq_one_letter_code
_entity_poly.pdbx_strand_id
1 'polypeptide(L)'
;IRCYITKDGAFSRNHKEFKTVEHIKNALKPLLKLFPHLIFDGELYNHQLKDDFNKIISLVRKKNPTAKETEDAKKYIQFHWYDYCNTNYKPGEGLGYRGRNIVIKDAIEKLKSRHIVEVPTHEVSIIESAKSWHEDFLKQGYEGSIIRTNKPYEQKRSYNLQKFKDFHDSEARITGWVEGQGKR
;
A
#
# COMPACT_ATOMS: atom_id res chain seq x y z
N ILE A 1 2.81 -2.25 4.74
CA ILE A 1 3.28 -3.51 4.13
C ILE A 1 2.58 -3.67 2.80
N ARG A 2 3.33 -3.61 1.67
CA ARG A 2 2.74 -3.74 0.33
C ARG A 2 1.97 -5.05 0.19
N CYS A 3 0.77 -4.93 -0.35
CA CYS A 3 -0.15 -6.02 -0.59
C CYS A 3 -0.78 -5.84 -1.98
N TYR A 4 -0.88 -6.93 -2.73
CA TYR A 4 -1.77 -6.96 -3.88
C TYR A 4 -2.92 -7.95 -3.63
N ILE A 5 -4.10 -7.60 -4.15
CA ILE A 5 -5.33 -8.36 -3.91
C ILE A 5 -5.92 -8.75 -5.25
N THR A 6 -6.24 -10.03 -5.38
CA THR A 6 -6.89 -10.66 -6.54
C THR A 6 -8.16 -11.39 -6.12
N LYS A 7 -8.88 -11.97 -7.07
CA LYS A 7 -10.00 -12.88 -6.78
C LYS A 7 -9.60 -14.07 -5.91
N ASP A 8 -8.31 -14.47 -5.95
CA ASP A 8 -7.80 -15.67 -5.28
C ASP A 8 -7.28 -15.37 -3.85
N GLY A 9 -6.97 -14.10 -3.54
CA GLY A 9 -6.48 -13.75 -2.20
C GLY A 9 -5.77 -12.43 -2.10
N ALA A 10 -5.17 -12.19 -0.94
CA ALA A 10 -4.32 -11.04 -0.63
C ALA A 10 -2.88 -11.52 -0.42
N PHE A 11 -1.93 -10.96 -1.14
CA PHE A 11 -0.57 -11.48 -1.22
C PHE A 11 0.49 -10.40 -1.04
N SER A 12 1.62 -10.78 -0.49
CA SER A 12 2.85 -9.98 -0.46
C SER A 12 3.54 -9.95 -1.83
N ARG A 13 4.52 -9.05 -2.01
CA ARG A 13 5.36 -9.01 -3.23
C ARG A 13 6.00 -10.35 -3.60
N ASN A 14 6.24 -11.23 -2.62
CA ASN A 14 6.83 -12.55 -2.82
C ASN A 14 5.78 -13.65 -2.86
N HIS A 15 4.55 -13.33 -3.27
CA HIS A 15 3.41 -14.25 -3.41
C HIS A 15 3.05 -15.03 -2.12
N LYS A 16 3.41 -14.52 -0.94
CA LYS A 16 2.98 -15.10 0.34
C LYS A 16 1.62 -14.52 0.72
N GLU A 17 0.66 -15.40 0.98
CA GLU A 17 -0.69 -15.00 1.35
C GLU A 17 -0.74 -14.38 2.76
N PHE A 18 -1.54 -13.30 2.89
CA PHE A 18 -1.91 -12.69 4.16
C PHE A 18 -3.24 -13.25 4.63
N LYS A 19 -3.21 -14.19 5.56
CA LYS A 19 -4.40 -14.90 6.06
C LYS A 19 -5.24 -14.11 7.07
N THR A 20 -4.68 -13.04 7.65
CA THR A 20 -5.36 -12.23 8.67
C THR A 20 -6.26 -11.13 8.10
N VAL A 21 -6.21 -10.89 6.78
CA VAL A 21 -6.90 -9.74 6.15
C VAL A 21 -8.17 -10.12 5.37
N GLU A 22 -8.86 -11.17 5.81
CA GLU A 22 -10.11 -11.64 5.19
C GLU A 22 -11.19 -10.56 5.14
N HIS A 23 -11.25 -9.67 6.13
CA HIS A 23 -12.15 -8.52 6.17
C HIS A 23 -11.94 -7.56 4.99
N ILE A 24 -10.71 -7.37 4.53
CA ILE A 24 -10.36 -6.55 3.37
C ILE A 24 -10.80 -7.26 2.08
N LYS A 25 -10.51 -8.56 1.97
CA LYS A 25 -10.95 -9.39 0.82
C LYS A 25 -12.47 -9.35 0.69
N ASN A 26 -13.19 -9.49 1.81
CA ASN A 26 -14.65 -9.43 1.83
C ASN A 26 -15.18 -8.06 1.42
N ALA A 27 -14.55 -6.98 1.84
CA ALA A 27 -14.92 -5.61 1.43
C ALA A 27 -14.73 -5.40 -0.09
N LEU A 28 -13.70 -6.00 -0.70
CA LEU A 28 -13.40 -5.88 -2.14
C LEU A 28 -14.10 -6.94 -3.00
N LYS A 29 -14.72 -7.95 -2.39
CA LYS A 29 -15.36 -9.07 -3.11
C LYS A 29 -16.38 -8.65 -4.18
N PRO A 30 -17.23 -7.62 -3.99
CA PRO A 30 -18.13 -7.17 -5.05
C PRO A 30 -17.39 -6.73 -6.32
N LEU A 31 -16.29 -5.98 -6.17
CA LEU A 31 -15.48 -5.52 -7.30
C LEU A 31 -14.72 -6.68 -7.97
N LEU A 32 -14.15 -7.58 -7.17
CA LEU A 32 -13.41 -8.74 -7.70
C LEU A 32 -14.32 -9.73 -8.45
N LYS A 33 -15.60 -9.79 -8.10
CA LYS A 33 -16.59 -10.56 -8.88
C LYS A 33 -16.91 -9.94 -10.24
N LEU A 34 -17.03 -8.62 -10.28
CA LEU A 34 -17.32 -7.87 -11.51
C LEU A 34 -16.08 -7.78 -12.42
N PHE A 35 -14.91 -7.66 -11.82
CA PHE A 35 -13.64 -7.42 -12.53
C PHE A 35 -12.57 -8.42 -12.09
N PRO A 36 -12.73 -9.73 -12.36
CA PRO A 36 -11.82 -10.77 -11.87
C PRO A 36 -10.40 -10.70 -12.46
N HIS A 37 -10.21 -9.90 -13.51
CA HIS A 37 -8.94 -9.63 -14.17
C HIS A 37 -8.17 -8.45 -13.57
N LEU A 38 -8.72 -7.76 -12.57
CA LEU A 38 -8.02 -6.70 -11.88
C LEU A 38 -7.20 -7.25 -10.71
N ILE A 39 -6.02 -6.68 -10.55
CA ILE A 39 -5.14 -6.85 -9.38
C ILE A 39 -5.06 -5.50 -8.69
N PHE A 40 -5.58 -5.41 -7.48
CA PHE A 40 -5.54 -4.19 -6.67
C PHE A 40 -4.20 -4.11 -5.94
N ASP A 41 -3.50 -2.99 -6.08
CA ASP A 41 -2.17 -2.76 -5.50
C ASP A 41 -2.27 -1.67 -4.42
N GLY A 42 -1.83 -1.99 -3.23
CA GLY A 42 -1.98 -1.11 -2.08
C GLY A 42 -1.05 -1.47 -0.94
N GLU A 43 -1.32 -0.91 0.22
CA GLU A 43 -0.57 -1.13 1.43
C GLU A 43 -1.48 -1.54 2.59
N LEU A 44 -1.12 -2.61 3.29
CA LEU A 44 -1.70 -2.93 4.59
C LEU A 44 -1.10 -1.99 5.63
N TYR A 45 -1.91 -1.09 6.14
CA TYR A 45 -1.46 0.01 6.96
C TYR A 45 -2.58 0.50 7.89
N ASN A 46 -2.21 1.30 8.87
CA ASN A 46 -3.11 2.16 9.64
C ASN A 46 -2.31 3.36 10.13
N HIS A 47 -2.77 4.55 9.80
CA HIS A 47 -2.07 5.78 10.14
C HIS A 47 -1.96 6.01 11.66
N GLN A 48 -2.91 5.50 12.45
CA GLN A 48 -2.83 5.52 13.92
C GLN A 48 -1.68 4.67 14.48
N LEU A 49 -1.14 3.74 13.68
CA LEU A 49 -0.01 2.87 14.03
C LEU A 49 1.26 3.26 13.26
N LYS A 50 1.35 4.48 12.72
CA LYS A 50 2.48 4.93 11.91
C LYS A 50 3.84 4.81 12.62
N ASP A 51 3.86 5.03 13.92
CA ASP A 51 5.06 4.97 14.76
C ASP A 51 5.32 3.56 15.34
N ASP A 52 4.43 2.59 15.09
CA ASP A 52 4.56 1.19 15.52
C ASP A 52 4.44 0.21 14.35
N PHE A 53 5.42 0.26 13.46
CA PHE A 53 5.49 -0.64 12.30
C PHE A 53 5.56 -2.12 12.70
N ASN A 54 6.17 -2.43 13.85
CA ASN A 54 6.25 -3.81 14.37
C ASN A 54 4.86 -4.33 14.72
N LYS A 55 3.97 -3.49 15.23
CA LYS A 55 2.57 -3.85 15.49
C LYS A 55 1.86 -4.24 14.18
N ILE A 56 2.01 -3.44 13.12
CA ILE A 56 1.45 -3.76 11.80
C ILE A 56 1.97 -5.10 11.29
N ILE A 57 3.30 -5.33 11.37
CA ILE A 57 3.92 -6.62 10.99
C ILE A 57 3.30 -7.77 11.78
N SER A 58 3.18 -7.62 13.10
CA SER A 58 2.66 -8.66 13.98
C SER A 58 1.21 -9.04 13.68
N LEU A 59 0.41 -8.08 13.21
CA LEU A 59 -0.99 -8.29 12.85
C LEU A 59 -1.18 -8.98 11.49
N VAL A 60 -0.27 -8.73 10.52
CA VAL A 60 -0.48 -9.21 9.13
C VAL A 60 0.33 -10.46 8.77
N ARG A 61 1.49 -10.70 9.42
CA ARG A 61 2.41 -11.78 9.02
C ARG A 61 2.22 -13.08 9.81
N LYS A 62 0.99 -13.46 10.12
CA LYS A 62 0.67 -14.73 10.80
C LYS A 62 0.45 -15.84 9.78
N LYS A 63 1.19 -16.95 9.92
CA LYS A 63 1.03 -18.13 9.05
C LYS A 63 -0.25 -18.91 9.36
N ASN A 64 -0.51 -19.11 10.64
CA ASN A 64 -1.67 -19.83 11.17
C ASN A 64 -2.33 -18.93 12.22
N PRO A 65 -3.12 -17.92 11.81
CA PRO A 65 -3.72 -16.99 12.76
C PRO A 65 -4.83 -17.66 13.56
N THR A 66 -4.89 -17.34 14.84
CA THR A 66 -6.03 -17.64 15.69
C THR A 66 -7.22 -16.72 15.36
N ALA A 67 -8.41 -17.08 15.83
CA ALA A 67 -9.59 -16.23 15.68
C ALA A 67 -9.37 -14.82 16.29
N LYS A 68 -8.71 -14.75 17.46
CA LYS A 68 -8.36 -13.48 18.11
C LYS A 68 -7.40 -12.64 17.26
N GLU A 69 -6.36 -13.23 16.70
CA GLU A 69 -5.41 -12.52 15.85
C GLU A 69 -6.04 -11.99 14.56
N THR A 70 -7.02 -12.74 14.01
CA THR A 70 -7.79 -12.29 12.84
C THR A 70 -8.72 -11.12 13.21
N GLU A 71 -9.36 -11.17 14.38
CA GLU A 71 -10.21 -10.06 14.84
C GLU A 71 -9.39 -8.81 15.18
N ASP A 72 -8.21 -8.97 15.78
CA ASP A 72 -7.28 -7.86 16.01
C ASP A 72 -6.82 -7.23 14.68
N ALA A 73 -6.49 -8.03 13.68
CA ALA A 73 -6.16 -7.52 12.35
C ALA A 73 -7.35 -6.76 11.73
N LYS A 74 -8.56 -7.29 11.82
CA LYS A 74 -9.79 -6.63 11.35
C LYS A 74 -10.06 -5.30 12.04
N LYS A 75 -9.70 -5.19 13.33
CA LYS A 75 -9.86 -3.93 14.09
C LYS A 75 -8.91 -2.84 13.62
N TYR A 76 -7.66 -3.19 13.31
CA TYR A 76 -6.60 -2.23 13.11
C TYR A 76 -6.11 -2.11 11.68
N ILE A 77 -6.15 -3.15 10.86
CA ILE A 77 -5.53 -3.13 9.53
C ILE A 77 -6.52 -2.66 8.47
N GLN A 78 -6.04 -1.72 7.65
CA GLN A 78 -6.74 -1.18 6.49
C GLN A 78 -5.92 -1.47 5.23
N PHE A 79 -6.59 -1.48 4.08
CA PHE A 79 -5.95 -1.50 2.76
C PHE A 79 -5.96 -0.10 2.18
N HIS A 80 -4.79 0.52 2.16
CA HIS A 80 -4.58 1.81 1.52
C HIS A 80 -4.35 1.57 0.03
N TRP A 81 -5.40 1.75 -0.75
CA TRP A 81 -5.44 1.42 -2.17
C TRP A 81 -4.92 2.58 -3.00
N TYR A 82 -3.82 2.38 -3.72
CA TYR A 82 -3.17 3.43 -4.50
C TYR A 82 -3.06 3.13 -6.00
N ASP A 83 -3.23 1.88 -6.45
CA ASP A 83 -3.18 1.55 -7.87
C ASP A 83 -3.87 0.21 -8.18
N TYR A 84 -4.05 -0.09 -9.46
CA TYR A 84 -4.43 -1.42 -9.93
C TYR A 84 -3.79 -1.76 -11.27
N CYS A 85 -3.59 -3.06 -11.51
CA CYS A 85 -3.21 -3.64 -12.78
C CYS A 85 -4.42 -4.31 -13.42
N ASN A 86 -4.59 -4.12 -14.72
CA ASN A 86 -5.57 -4.85 -15.52
C ASN A 86 -4.82 -5.90 -16.36
N THR A 87 -5.03 -7.19 -16.05
CA THR A 87 -4.30 -8.29 -16.72
C THR A 87 -4.76 -8.55 -18.14
N ASN A 88 -5.85 -7.92 -18.60
CA ASN A 88 -6.30 -7.99 -19.99
C ASN A 88 -5.47 -7.08 -20.91
N TYR A 89 -4.68 -6.15 -20.35
CA TYR A 89 -3.80 -5.29 -21.13
C TYR A 89 -2.37 -5.79 -21.16
N LYS A 90 -1.68 -5.56 -22.27
CA LYS A 90 -0.24 -5.77 -22.35
C LYS A 90 0.52 -4.72 -21.54
N PRO A 91 1.75 -5.00 -21.12
CA PRO A 91 2.59 -4.00 -20.46
C PRO A 91 2.70 -2.72 -21.28
N GLY A 92 2.42 -1.58 -20.65
CA GLY A 92 2.43 -0.27 -21.30
C GLY A 92 1.11 0.15 -21.95
N GLU A 93 0.09 -0.71 -21.93
CA GLU A 93 -1.26 -0.40 -22.40
C GLU A 93 -2.21 -0.03 -21.23
N GLY A 94 -3.35 0.55 -21.57
CA GLY A 94 -4.42 0.89 -20.64
C GLY A 94 -4.35 2.34 -20.13
N LEU A 95 -5.11 2.60 -19.08
CA LEU A 95 -5.25 3.94 -18.52
C LEU A 95 -3.95 4.44 -17.90
N GLY A 96 -3.65 5.72 -18.10
CA GLY A 96 -2.66 6.45 -17.30
C GLY A 96 -3.05 6.48 -15.82
N TYR A 97 -2.09 6.84 -14.95
CA TYR A 97 -2.31 6.83 -13.49
C TYR A 97 -3.49 7.71 -13.05
N ARG A 98 -3.67 8.89 -13.65
CA ARG A 98 -4.80 9.77 -13.37
C ARG A 98 -6.15 9.07 -13.58
N GLY A 99 -6.31 8.38 -14.71
CA GLY A 99 -7.54 7.62 -14.99
C GLY A 99 -7.76 6.48 -13.99
N ARG A 100 -6.70 5.74 -13.64
CA ARG A 100 -6.80 4.67 -12.63
C ARG A 100 -7.15 5.22 -11.24
N ASN A 101 -6.60 6.37 -10.86
CA ASN A 101 -6.88 7.00 -9.57
C ASN A 101 -8.35 7.46 -9.47
N ILE A 102 -8.93 8.01 -10.54
CA ILE A 102 -10.36 8.35 -10.60
C ILE A 102 -11.22 7.10 -10.37
N VAL A 103 -10.90 5.99 -11.04
CA VAL A 103 -11.63 4.71 -10.86
C VAL A 103 -11.54 4.21 -9.43
N ILE A 104 -10.35 4.31 -8.80
CA ILE A 104 -10.14 3.90 -7.41
C ILE A 104 -11.00 4.75 -6.45
N LYS A 105 -11.01 6.06 -6.61
CA LYS A 105 -11.81 6.97 -5.79
C LYS A 105 -13.29 6.64 -5.86
N ASP A 106 -13.85 6.52 -7.06
CA ASP A 106 -15.24 6.14 -7.28
C ASP A 106 -15.57 4.77 -6.66
N ALA A 107 -14.67 3.81 -6.81
CA ALA A 107 -14.85 2.48 -6.23
C ALA A 107 -14.85 2.51 -4.69
N ILE A 108 -13.95 3.25 -4.06
CA ILE A 108 -13.88 3.40 -2.60
C ILE A 108 -15.14 4.08 -2.07
N GLU A 109 -15.61 5.13 -2.73
CA GLU A 109 -16.83 5.84 -2.36
C GLU A 109 -18.06 4.91 -2.40
N LYS A 110 -18.17 4.07 -3.42
CA LYS A 110 -19.25 3.08 -3.56
C LYS A 110 -19.18 1.94 -2.56
N LEU A 111 -17.98 1.48 -2.21
CA LEU A 111 -17.76 0.40 -1.23
C LEU A 111 -18.16 0.81 0.18
N LYS A 112 -18.02 2.07 0.56
CA LYS A 112 -18.32 2.61 1.91
C LYS A 112 -17.73 1.77 3.05
N SER A 113 -16.55 1.21 2.84
CA SER A 113 -15.89 0.33 3.81
C SER A 113 -14.78 1.06 4.56
N ARG A 114 -14.83 1.04 5.89
CA ARG A 114 -13.75 1.58 6.73
C ARG A 114 -12.39 0.89 6.54
N HIS A 115 -12.38 -0.28 5.92
CA HIS A 115 -11.19 -1.09 5.71
C HIS A 115 -10.46 -0.78 4.40
N ILE A 116 -11.10 -0.02 3.51
CA ILE A 116 -10.53 0.39 2.23
C ILE A 116 -10.37 1.90 2.25
N VAL A 117 -9.14 2.35 2.14
CA VAL A 117 -8.77 3.77 2.31
C VAL A 117 -8.09 4.26 1.04
N GLU A 118 -8.48 5.45 0.60
CA GLU A 118 -7.80 6.15 -0.47
C GLU A 118 -6.43 6.67 0.02
N VAL A 119 -5.41 6.55 -0.81
CA VAL A 119 -4.13 7.24 -0.57
C VAL A 119 -4.23 8.67 -1.10
N PRO A 120 -4.01 9.70 -0.26
CA PRO A 120 -4.07 11.10 -0.69
C PRO A 120 -3.18 11.31 -1.92
N THR A 121 -3.78 11.84 -2.99
CA THR A 121 -3.12 12.01 -4.28
C THR A 121 -3.50 13.36 -4.87
N HIS A 122 -2.50 14.15 -5.22
CA HIS A 122 -2.64 15.48 -5.80
C HIS A 122 -1.93 15.55 -7.16
N GLU A 123 -2.56 16.21 -8.12
CA GLU A 123 -1.95 16.51 -9.41
C GLU A 123 -1.07 17.74 -9.27
N VAL A 124 0.18 17.64 -9.73
CA VAL A 124 1.15 18.72 -9.68
C VAL A 124 1.77 18.93 -11.05
N SER A 125 2.00 20.18 -11.45
CA SER A 125 2.56 20.55 -12.74
C SER A 125 3.97 21.15 -12.64
N ILE A 126 4.36 21.60 -11.46
CA ILE A 126 5.66 22.22 -11.18
C ILE A 126 6.28 21.60 -9.94
N ILE A 127 7.61 21.69 -9.85
CA ILE A 127 8.36 21.05 -8.77
C ILE A 127 8.08 21.68 -7.39
N GLU A 128 7.81 22.96 -7.37
CA GLU A 128 7.48 23.72 -6.15
C GLU A 128 6.20 23.18 -5.50
N SER A 129 5.17 22.91 -6.31
CA SER A 129 3.94 22.27 -5.82
C SER A 129 4.19 20.86 -5.29
N ALA A 130 5.06 20.09 -5.95
CA ALA A 130 5.42 18.75 -5.48
C ALA A 130 6.15 18.80 -4.12
N LYS A 131 7.06 19.77 -3.92
CA LYS A 131 7.75 20.01 -2.65
C LYS A 131 6.78 20.42 -1.56
N SER A 132 5.86 21.36 -1.83
CA SER A 132 4.86 21.82 -0.88
C SER A 132 3.98 20.67 -0.38
N TRP A 133 3.46 19.83 -1.29
CA TRP A 133 2.70 18.64 -0.91
C TRP A 133 3.54 17.61 -0.13
N HIS A 134 4.81 17.46 -0.48
CA HIS A 134 5.71 16.59 0.29
C HIS A 134 5.86 17.06 1.73
N GLU A 135 6.12 18.36 1.95
CA GLU A 135 6.19 18.96 3.29
C GLU A 135 4.88 18.77 4.08
N ASP A 136 3.73 18.93 3.42
CA ASP A 136 2.44 18.74 4.08
C ASP A 136 2.20 17.27 4.45
N PHE A 137 2.64 16.31 3.65
CA PHE A 137 2.61 14.90 4.02
C PHE A 137 3.53 14.58 5.19
N LEU A 138 4.73 15.18 5.25
CA LEU A 138 5.63 15.04 6.39
C LEU A 138 5.01 15.61 7.68
N LYS A 139 4.37 16.78 7.62
CA LYS A 139 3.64 17.38 8.76
C LYS A 139 2.49 16.47 9.24
N GLN A 140 1.83 15.75 8.34
CA GLN A 140 0.81 14.76 8.70
C GLN A 140 1.41 13.48 9.27
N GLY A 141 2.73 13.31 9.26
CA GLY A 141 3.44 12.14 9.79
C GLY A 141 3.59 10.98 8.82
N TYR A 142 3.49 11.25 7.52
CA TYR A 142 3.91 10.28 6.51
C TYR A 142 5.44 10.27 6.38
N GLU A 143 6.00 9.15 5.96
CA GLU A 143 7.44 8.94 5.78
C GLU A 143 8.01 9.71 4.58
N GLY A 144 7.16 10.17 3.69
CA GLY A 144 7.48 10.84 2.44
C GLY A 144 6.37 10.70 1.42
N SER A 145 6.67 10.99 0.17
CA SER A 145 5.72 10.95 -0.93
C SER A 145 6.20 10.08 -2.10
N ILE A 146 5.27 9.74 -2.98
CA ILE A 146 5.54 9.04 -4.24
C ILE A 146 5.14 9.97 -5.37
N ILE A 147 6.09 10.31 -6.23
CA ILE A 147 5.84 11.05 -7.46
C ILE A 147 5.60 10.04 -8.59
N ARG A 148 4.52 10.22 -9.33
CA ARG A 148 4.15 9.35 -10.46
C ARG A 148 3.89 10.17 -11.70
N THR A 149 4.33 9.66 -12.84
CA THR A 149 3.91 10.18 -14.15
C THR A 149 2.56 9.58 -14.55
N ASN A 150 1.82 10.28 -15.42
CA ASN A 150 0.54 9.78 -15.93
C ASN A 150 0.72 8.73 -17.05
N LYS A 151 1.34 7.61 -16.71
CA LYS A 151 1.60 6.47 -17.62
C LYS A 151 0.79 5.24 -17.20
N PRO A 152 0.61 4.25 -18.09
CA PRO A 152 0.04 2.95 -17.75
C PRO A 152 0.77 2.25 -16.61
N TYR A 153 0.11 1.26 -15.99
CA TYR A 153 0.69 0.50 -14.89
C TYR A 153 1.87 -0.36 -15.38
N GLU A 154 2.97 -0.35 -14.63
CA GLU A 154 4.16 -1.14 -14.91
C GLU A 154 4.54 -2.01 -13.70
N GLN A 155 4.69 -3.32 -13.90
CA GLN A 155 5.13 -4.28 -12.87
C GLN A 155 6.66 -4.39 -12.75
N LYS A 156 7.37 -3.28 -12.92
CA LYS A 156 8.84 -3.22 -12.84
C LYS A 156 9.29 -1.96 -12.12
N ARG A 157 10.58 -1.87 -11.81
CA ARG A 157 11.19 -0.59 -11.44
C ARG A 157 11.14 0.33 -12.65
N SER A 158 10.63 1.54 -12.44
CA SER A 158 10.42 2.52 -13.49
C SER A 158 10.66 3.93 -12.98
N TYR A 159 11.19 4.80 -13.83
CA TYR A 159 11.29 6.24 -13.57
C TYR A 159 9.90 6.90 -13.48
N ASN A 160 8.84 6.22 -13.92
CA ASN A 160 7.45 6.68 -13.82
C ASN A 160 6.90 6.66 -12.38
N LEU A 161 7.65 6.07 -11.43
CA LEU A 161 7.32 6.04 -10.02
C LEU A 161 8.60 6.26 -9.19
N GLN A 162 8.69 7.39 -8.53
CA GLN A 162 9.85 7.78 -7.74
C GLN A 162 9.44 8.05 -6.30
N LYS A 163 10.26 7.57 -5.36
CA LYS A 163 10.12 7.91 -3.94
C LYS A 163 10.79 9.24 -3.67
N PHE A 164 10.06 10.11 -2.99
CA PHE A 164 10.57 11.37 -2.49
C PHE A 164 10.54 11.32 -0.96
N LYS A 165 11.73 11.25 -0.36
CA LYS A 165 11.94 11.14 1.09
C LYS A 165 13.08 12.02 1.50
N ASP A 166 12.97 12.61 2.69
CA ASP A 166 14.08 13.27 3.34
C ASP A 166 15.05 12.23 3.91
N PHE A 167 16.33 12.53 3.84
CA PHE A 167 17.38 11.75 4.47
C PHE A 167 17.76 12.44 5.78
N HIS A 168 17.77 11.67 6.84
CA HIS A 168 18.30 12.11 8.13
C HIS A 168 19.56 11.33 8.41
N ASP A 169 20.68 12.04 8.46
CA ASP A 169 21.96 11.48 8.88
C ASP A 169 22.08 11.59 10.39
N SER A 170 22.61 10.56 11.03
CA SER A 170 22.95 10.55 12.45
C SER A 170 24.28 9.85 12.67
N GLU A 171 25.06 10.37 13.59
CA GLU A 171 26.30 9.72 14.02
C GLU A 171 26.05 8.92 15.29
N ALA A 172 26.64 7.72 15.37
CA ALA A 172 26.59 6.87 16.54
C ALA A 172 27.98 6.28 16.84
N ARG A 173 28.35 6.29 18.11
CA ARG A 173 29.55 5.60 18.57
C ARG A 173 29.23 4.14 18.90
N ILE A 174 29.95 3.21 18.28
CA ILE A 174 29.87 1.80 18.64
C ILE A 174 30.44 1.60 20.04
N THR A 175 29.60 1.15 20.98
CA THR A 175 29.99 0.91 22.39
C THR A 175 30.14 -0.57 22.73
N GLY A 176 29.75 -1.45 21.80
CA GLY A 176 29.85 -2.90 21.94
C GLY A 176 29.17 -3.63 20.80
N TRP A 177 29.29 -4.94 20.79
CA TRP A 177 28.60 -5.81 19.84
C TRP A 177 28.05 -7.05 20.55
N VAL A 178 27.02 -7.64 20.02
CA VAL A 178 26.48 -8.93 20.42
C VAL A 178 26.22 -9.77 19.17
N GLU A 179 26.37 -11.09 19.31
CA GLU A 179 26.11 -11.99 18.19
C GLU A 179 24.61 -11.99 17.82
N GLY A 180 24.33 -11.87 16.53
CA GLY A 180 22.97 -11.84 16.02
C GLY A 180 22.27 -13.20 16.18
N GLN A 181 21.06 -13.19 16.73
CA GLN A 181 20.20 -14.38 16.79
C GLN A 181 19.39 -14.49 15.51
N GLY A 182 19.63 -15.53 14.71
CA GLY A 182 18.85 -15.86 13.51
C GLY A 182 19.67 -16.00 12.23
N LYS A 183 19.03 -16.53 11.19
CA LYS A 183 19.63 -16.57 9.83
C LYS A 183 19.45 -15.22 9.15
N ARG A 184 20.53 -14.71 8.55
CA ARG A 184 20.47 -13.57 7.62
C ARG A 184 19.67 -13.91 6.37
#